data_e9b11c600e9ab0be5311a621c5e2cfc8
#
_entry.id   e9b11c600e9ab0be5311a621c5e2cfc8
#
_cell.length_a   1.000
_cell.length_b   1.000
_cell.length_c   1.000
_cell.angle_alpha   90.00
_cell.angle_beta   90.00
_cell.angle_gamma   90.00
#
_symmetry.space_group_name_H-M   'P 1'
#
loop_
_entity.id
_entity.type
_entity.pdbx_description
1 polymer ?
#
loop_
_entity_poly.entity_id
_entity_poly.type
_entity_poly.pdbx_seq_one_letter_code
_entity_poly.pdbx_strand_id
1 'polypeptide(L)'
;MDAQVTELVEQFKAEASRAGAVVYEASSAEDANNYMLKLAQERNVKNAVKSKSKVADEIKLRKHLEAAGIEVKEADLKEWIAQLAGEKSTGRKTIGQVEKLISKATGKKLNPNPRVLLDAANRAIRQYCIDADMGISEADVAIAETGTLVIVGYEGVTRLVAVLPRIHVTVVNSQNVVSVMEDVIAKLKLLTENMAGQTMPSYITYITGRNTTADIPGAVLARAQGPAEEHIILVNKAAKRGTA
;
A
#
# COMPACT_ATOMS: atom_id res chain seq x y z
N MET A 1 -22.33 -0.82 -11.12
CA MET A 1 -21.10 -0.52 -11.90
C MET A 1 -21.54 -0.30 -13.34
N ASP A 2 -20.92 0.63 -14.06
CA ASP A 2 -21.11 0.79 -15.50
C ASP A 2 -20.63 -0.50 -16.20
N ALA A 3 -21.32 -0.95 -17.25
CA ALA A 3 -20.99 -2.18 -17.96
C ALA A 3 -19.52 -2.18 -18.46
N GLN A 4 -19.05 -1.03 -18.94
CA GLN A 4 -17.67 -0.85 -19.39
C GLN A 4 -16.65 -1.05 -18.25
N VAL A 5 -16.93 -0.53 -17.06
CA VAL A 5 -16.04 -0.73 -15.89
C VAL A 5 -16.01 -2.20 -15.47
N THR A 6 -17.15 -2.90 -15.58
CA THR A 6 -17.22 -4.33 -15.26
C THR A 6 -16.34 -5.15 -16.20
N GLU A 7 -16.38 -4.88 -17.50
CA GLU A 7 -15.55 -5.55 -18.51
C GLU A 7 -14.06 -5.34 -18.25
N LEU A 8 -13.64 -4.09 -17.98
CA LEU A 8 -12.25 -3.76 -17.67
C LEU A 8 -11.78 -4.45 -16.38
N VAL A 9 -12.63 -4.55 -15.37
CA VAL A 9 -12.31 -5.26 -14.12
C VAL A 9 -12.11 -6.75 -14.38
N GLU A 10 -12.95 -7.39 -15.16
CA GLU A 10 -12.80 -8.81 -15.49
C GLU A 10 -11.53 -9.06 -16.31
N GLN A 11 -11.23 -8.20 -17.28
CA GLN A 11 -9.97 -8.27 -18.03
C GLN A 11 -8.76 -8.11 -17.11
N PHE A 12 -8.78 -7.10 -16.23
CA PHE A 12 -7.71 -6.88 -15.25
C PHE A 12 -7.48 -8.12 -14.37
N LYS A 13 -8.55 -8.72 -13.85
CA LYS A 13 -8.47 -9.93 -13.01
C LYS A 13 -7.81 -11.08 -13.75
N ALA A 14 -8.19 -11.29 -15.00
CA ALA A 14 -7.61 -12.35 -15.84
C ALA A 14 -6.12 -12.13 -16.08
N GLU A 15 -5.72 -10.91 -16.48
CA GLU A 15 -4.32 -10.60 -16.80
C GLU A 15 -3.43 -10.57 -15.54
N ALA A 16 -3.89 -9.97 -14.44
CA ALA A 16 -3.15 -9.97 -13.18
C ALA A 16 -2.94 -11.40 -12.63
N SER A 17 -3.97 -12.27 -12.76
CA SER A 17 -3.85 -13.67 -12.37
C SER A 17 -2.87 -14.43 -13.29
N ARG A 18 -2.86 -14.15 -14.58
CA ARG A 18 -1.89 -14.71 -15.54
C ARG A 18 -0.46 -14.29 -15.20
N ALA A 19 -0.28 -13.05 -14.70
CA ALA A 19 1.01 -12.54 -14.22
C ALA A 19 1.41 -13.12 -12.85
N GLY A 20 0.58 -13.96 -12.22
CA GLY A 20 0.87 -14.66 -10.97
C GLY A 20 0.44 -13.91 -9.71
N ALA A 21 -0.39 -12.88 -9.82
CA ALA A 21 -1.06 -12.26 -8.67
C ALA A 21 -2.33 -13.05 -8.29
N VAL A 22 -2.71 -12.96 -7.02
CA VAL A 22 -4.01 -13.45 -6.52
C VAL A 22 -4.96 -12.25 -6.45
N VAL A 23 -6.01 -12.26 -7.27
CA VAL A 23 -6.97 -11.16 -7.30
C VAL A 23 -8.24 -11.54 -6.56
N TYR A 24 -8.64 -10.71 -5.61
CA TYR A 24 -9.87 -10.83 -4.85
C TYR A 24 -10.75 -9.61 -5.06
N GLU A 25 -11.97 -9.81 -5.48
CA GLU A 25 -12.97 -8.75 -5.62
C GLU A 25 -13.87 -8.75 -4.39
N ALA A 26 -13.73 -7.71 -3.57
CA ALA A 26 -14.49 -7.60 -2.35
C ALA A 26 -15.86 -6.99 -2.58
N SER A 27 -16.88 -7.67 -2.10
CA SER A 27 -18.28 -7.22 -2.17
C SER A 27 -18.62 -6.09 -1.20
N SER A 28 -17.84 -5.95 -0.13
CA SER A 28 -18.00 -4.94 0.92
C SER A 28 -16.68 -4.64 1.63
N ALA A 29 -16.67 -3.58 2.45
CA ALA A 29 -15.54 -3.26 3.33
C ALA A 29 -15.24 -4.40 4.32
N GLU A 30 -16.28 -5.04 4.85
CA GLU A 30 -16.16 -6.18 5.76
C GLU A 30 -15.55 -7.39 5.07
N ASP A 31 -15.99 -7.67 3.86
CA ASP A 31 -15.49 -8.75 3.03
C ASP A 31 -14.00 -8.56 2.69
N ALA A 32 -13.58 -7.35 2.32
CA ALA A 32 -12.18 -7.01 2.11
C ALA A 32 -11.33 -7.25 3.38
N ASN A 33 -11.83 -6.83 4.54
CA ASN A 33 -11.16 -7.04 5.82
C ASN A 33 -11.08 -8.53 6.18
N ASN A 34 -12.13 -9.31 5.95
CA ASN A 34 -12.15 -10.74 6.23
C ASN A 34 -11.17 -11.50 5.34
N TYR A 35 -11.09 -11.15 4.05
CA TYR A 35 -10.07 -11.71 3.15
C TYR A 35 -8.65 -11.41 3.66
N MET A 36 -8.37 -10.17 4.04
CA MET A 36 -7.06 -9.77 4.56
C MET A 36 -6.70 -10.51 5.85
N LEU A 37 -7.64 -10.65 6.79
CA LEU A 37 -7.44 -11.40 8.02
C LEU A 37 -7.17 -12.88 7.76
N LYS A 38 -7.95 -13.49 6.88
CA LYS A 38 -7.76 -14.89 6.47
C LYS A 38 -6.37 -15.10 5.87
N LEU A 39 -5.95 -14.25 4.93
CA LEU A 39 -4.61 -14.29 4.33
C LEU A 39 -3.54 -14.17 5.40
N ALA A 40 -3.67 -13.20 6.31
CA ALA A 40 -2.70 -12.97 7.37
C ALA A 40 -2.58 -14.18 8.31
N GLN A 41 -3.68 -14.83 8.65
CA GLN A 41 -3.72 -16.03 9.48
C GLN A 41 -3.08 -17.23 8.76
N GLU A 42 -3.45 -17.48 7.50
CA GLU A 42 -2.90 -18.59 6.70
C GLU A 42 -1.38 -18.46 6.48
N ARG A 43 -0.87 -17.25 6.46
CA ARG A 43 0.56 -16.94 6.26
C ARG A 43 1.32 -16.67 7.56
N ASN A 44 0.66 -16.79 8.72
CA ASN A 44 1.22 -16.51 10.05
C ASN A 44 1.85 -15.10 10.12
N VAL A 45 1.19 -14.10 9.54
CA VAL A 45 1.61 -12.70 9.57
C VAL A 45 1.48 -12.16 10.99
N LYS A 46 2.56 -11.62 11.52
CA LYS A 46 2.61 -10.95 12.83
C LYS A 46 2.82 -9.45 12.69
N ASN A 47 3.60 -9.05 11.69
CA ASN A 47 3.97 -7.67 11.46
C ASN A 47 3.59 -7.25 10.04
N ALA A 48 2.86 -6.16 9.92
CA ALA A 48 2.51 -5.55 8.65
C ALA A 48 3.01 -4.10 8.61
N VAL A 49 3.41 -3.65 7.43
CA VAL A 49 3.72 -2.25 7.16
C VAL A 49 2.74 -1.73 6.10
N LYS A 50 2.17 -0.55 6.36
CA LYS A 50 1.16 0.05 5.48
C LYS A 50 1.64 1.39 4.96
N SER A 51 1.59 1.60 3.65
CA SER A 51 1.71 2.94 3.08
C SER A 51 0.39 3.70 3.23
N LYS A 52 0.44 5.01 3.03
CA LYS A 52 -0.77 5.83 3.02
C LYS A 52 -1.77 5.28 1.99
N SER A 53 -3.00 5.03 2.44
CA SER A 53 -4.07 4.47 1.62
C SER A 53 -5.43 5.00 2.07
N LYS A 54 -6.11 5.69 1.17
CA LYS A 54 -7.47 6.18 1.42
C LYS A 54 -8.46 5.02 1.48
N VAL A 55 -8.30 4.03 0.60
CA VAL A 55 -9.17 2.86 0.54
C VAL A 55 -9.03 2.03 1.81
N ALA A 56 -7.80 1.72 2.23
CA ALA A 56 -7.55 0.96 3.45
C ALA A 56 -8.05 1.69 4.73
N ASP A 57 -7.95 3.04 4.75
CA ASP A 57 -8.44 3.84 5.88
C ASP A 57 -9.97 3.88 5.91
N GLU A 58 -10.64 3.97 4.75
CA GLU A 58 -12.11 3.94 4.63
C GLU A 58 -12.70 2.62 5.13
N ILE A 59 -12.06 1.48 4.80
CA ILE A 59 -12.49 0.15 5.29
C ILE A 59 -11.96 -0.14 6.71
N LYS A 60 -11.22 0.79 7.32
CA LYS A 60 -10.62 0.66 8.67
C LYS A 60 -9.70 -0.56 8.82
N LEU A 61 -9.00 -0.91 7.74
CA LEU A 61 -8.20 -2.13 7.64
C LEU A 61 -7.21 -2.30 8.78
N ARG A 62 -6.44 -1.24 9.11
CA ARG A 62 -5.46 -1.28 10.22
C ARG A 62 -6.10 -1.74 11.53
N LYS A 63 -7.26 -1.19 11.89
CA LYS A 63 -7.94 -1.53 13.14
C LYS A 63 -8.38 -3.00 13.19
N HIS A 64 -8.81 -3.55 12.04
CA HIS A 64 -9.20 -4.96 11.95
C HIS A 64 -7.99 -5.88 12.14
N LEU A 65 -6.85 -5.54 11.54
CA LEU A 65 -5.61 -6.30 11.70
C LEU A 65 -5.07 -6.21 13.15
N GLU A 66 -5.04 -5.01 13.74
CA GLU A 66 -4.60 -4.79 15.11
C GLU A 66 -5.51 -5.52 16.12
N ALA A 67 -6.82 -5.54 15.90
CA ALA A 67 -7.76 -6.29 16.74
C ALA A 67 -7.55 -7.81 16.68
N ALA A 68 -6.98 -8.32 15.60
CA ALA A 68 -6.58 -9.72 15.43
C ALA A 68 -5.16 -10.02 15.95
N GLY A 69 -4.49 -9.06 16.57
CA GLY A 69 -3.16 -9.23 17.15
C GLY A 69 -2.00 -9.03 16.17
N ILE A 70 -2.26 -8.48 14.97
CA ILE A 70 -1.23 -8.17 13.98
C ILE A 70 -0.74 -6.75 14.22
N GLU A 71 0.57 -6.57 14.41
CA GLU A 71 1.14 -5.24 14.55
C GLU A 71 1.20 -4.56 13.18
N VAL A 72 0.59 -3.37 13.05
CA VAL A 72 0.60 -2.60 11.80
C VAL A 72 1.34 -1.29 11.99
N LYS A 73 2.42 -1.09 11.24
CA LYS A 73 3.20 0.16 11.23
C LYS A 73 2.87 0.99 9.99
N GLU A 74 2.61 2.28 10.22
CA GLU A 74 2.48 3.23 9.11
C GLU A 74 3.88 3.55 8.54
N ALA A 75 4.00 3.54 7.22
CA ALA A 75 5.25 3.82 6.54
C ALA A 75 5.38 5.27 6.05
N ASP A 76 4.26 5.96 5.82
CA ASP A 76 4.28 7.41 5.54
C ASP A 76 4.66 8.18 6.80
N LEU A 77 5.62 9.12 6.70
CA LEU A 77 6.16 9.84 7.85
C LEU A 77 5.07 10.55 8.66
N LYS A 78 4.13 11.19 7.98
CA LYS A 78 3.04 11.93 8.64
C LYS A 78 2.10 10.97 9.38
N GLU A 79 1.72 9.89 8.73
CA GLU A 79 0.84 8.87 9.31
C GLU A 79 1.54 8.14 10.47
N TRP A 80 2.85 7.87 10.34
CA TRP A 80 3.65 7.28 11.42
C TRP A 80 3.74 8.18 12.66
N ILE A 81 3.99 9.49 12.48
CA ILE A 81 3.99 10.45 13.59
C ILE A 81 2.60 10.50 14.26
N ALA A 82 1.50 10.45 13.48
CA ALA A 82 0.15 10.38 14.03
C ALA A 82 -0.06 9.09 14.82
N GLN A 83 0.40 7.95 14.30
CA GLN A 83 0.33 6.66 14.98
C GLN A 83 1.10 6.69 16.31
N LEU A 84 2.33 7.22 16.32
CA LEU A 84 3.13 7.37 17.55
C LEU A 84 2.46 8.26 18.59
N ALA A 85 1.70 9.25 18.16
CA ALA A 85 0.95 10.14 19.04
C ALA A 85 -0.39 9.55 19.52
N GLY A 86 -0.81 8.41 18.99
CA GLY A 86 -2.14 7.83 19.24
C GLY A 86 -3.30 8.63 18.63
N GLU A 87 -3.02 9.44 17.60
CA GLU A 87 -3.98 10.32 16.94
C GLU A 87 -4.46 9.74 15.60
N LYS A 88 -5.68 10.14 15.20
CA LYS A 88 -6.23 9.74 13.88
C LYS A 88 -5.60 10.48 12.71
N SER A 89 -5.06 11.66 12.94
CA SER A 89 -4.34 12.46 11.95
C SER A 89 -3.34 13.37 12.67
N THR A 90 -2.26 13.74 11.98
CA THR A 90 -1.30 14.70 12.49
C THR A 90 -1.89 16.11 12.49
N GLY A 91 -2.30 16.61 13.64
CA GLY A 91 -2.36 18.03 13.90
C GLY A 91 -0.96 18.67 13.75
N ARG A 92 -0.89 20.00 13.68
CA ARG A 92 0.41 20.70 13.70
C ARG A 92 1.15 20.38 15.00
N LYS A 93 2.27 19.70 14.92
CA LYS A 93 3.15 19.41 16.04
C LYS A 93 4.39 20.30 16.01
N THR A 94 4.84 20.72 17.20
CA THR A 94 6.13 21.39 17.31
C THR A 94 7.26 20.39 17.11
N ILE A 95 8.44 20.89 16.73
CA ILE A 95 9.62 20.04 16.53
C ILE A 95 9.99 19.27 17.81
N GLY A 96 9.83 19.85 18.98
CA GLY A 96 10.08 19.17 20.25
C GLY A 96 9.07 18.06 20.57
N GLN A 97 7.82 18.17 20.10
CA GLN A 97 6.84 17.08 20.21
C GLN A 97 7.22 15.93 19.27
N VAL A 98 7.61 16.24 18.04
CA VAL A 98 8.08 15.24 17.06
C VAL A 98 9.34 14.56 17.56
N GLU A 99 10.29 15.31 18.09
CA GLU A 99 11.53 14.77 18.70
C GLU A 99 11.23 13.74 19.79
N LYS A 100 10.35 14.06 20.74
CA LYS A 100 9.97 13.14 21.82
C LYS A 100 9.34 11.85 21.30
N LEU A 101 8.47 11.94 20.29
CA LEU A 101 7.81 10.77 19.68
C LEU A 101 8.82 9.86 19.00
N ILE A 102 9.70 10.43 18.15
CA ILE A 102 10.70 9.65 17.40
C ILE A 102 11.76 9.11 18.36
N SER A 103 12.23 9.90 19.35
CA SER A 103 13.17 9.43 20.36
C SER A 103 12.64 8.23 21.14
N LYS A 104 11.36 8.27 21.55
CA LYS A 104 10.70 7.15 22.22
C LYS A 104 10.60 5.92 21.31
N ALA A 105 10.19 6.11 20.06
CA ALA A 105 10.01 5.01 19.09
C ALA A 105 11.33 4.34 18.72
N THR A 106 12.42 5.11 18.64
CA THR A 106 13.75 4.60 18.26
C THR A 106 14.62 4.18 19.44
N GLY A 107 14.19 4.46 20.68
CA GLY A 107 15.00 4.22 21.88
C GLY A 107 16.25 5.10 21.98
N LYS A 108 16.35 6.18 21.21
CA LYS A 108 17.53 7.06 21.13
C LYS A 108 17.13 8.49 21.48
N LYS A 109 17.98 9.17 22.27
CA LYS A 109 17.85 10.61 22.49
C LYS A 109 18.29 11.34 21.22
N LEU A 110 17.37 12.05 20.57
CA LEU A 110 17.62 12.77 19.32
C LEU A 110 17.75 14.28 19.59
N ASN A 111 18.44 14.98 18.70
CA ASN A 111 18.45 16.44 18.67
C ASN A 111 17.18 16.92 17.94
N PRO A 112 16.50 18.00 18.41
CA PRO A 112 15.33 18.58 17.75
C PRO A 112 15.70 19.36 16.47
N ASN A 113 16.55 18.80 15.64
CA ASN A 113 16.90 19.27 14.32
C ASN A 113 16.10 18.51 13.27
N PRO A 114 15.41 19.19 12.33
CA PRO A 114 14.57 18.53 11.32
C PRO A 114 15.27 17.44 10.52
N ARG A 115 16.52 17.65 10.13
CA ARG A 115 17.30 16.67 9.35
C ARG A 115 17.62 15.42 10.20
N VAL A 116 18.04 15.61 11.46
CA VAL A 116 18.31 14.49 12.37
C VAL A 116 17.06 13.65 12.62
N LEU A 117 15.91 14.32 12.82
CA LEU A 117 14.65 13.64 13.05
C LEU A 117 14.17 12.91 11.80
N LEU A 118 14.31 13.51 10.61
CA LEU A 118 13.97 12.88 9.33
C LEU A 118 14.83 11.63 9.08
N ASP A 119 16.14 11.74 9.28
CA ASP A 119 17.07 10.61 9.11
C ASP A 119 16.77 9.46 10.07
N ALA A 120 16.44 9.78 11.32
CA ALA A 120 16.05 8.76 12.30
C ALA A 120 14.73 8.08 11.93
N ALA A 121 13.74 8.87 11.50
CA ALA A 121 12.45 8.37 11.02
C ALA A 121 12.61 7.47 9.80
N ASN A 122 13.36 7.91 8.78
CA ASN A 122 13.58 7.14 7.56
C ASN A 122 14.25 5.79 7.85
N ARG A 123 15.22 5.76 8.77
CA ARG A 123 15.86 4.50 9.19
C ARG A 123 14.88 3.58 9.92
N ALA A 124 14.06 4.12 10.82
CA ALA A 124 13.07 3.32 11.54
C ALA A 124 12.01 2.74 10.59
N ILE A 125 11.46 3.58 9.71
CA ILE A 125 10.45 3.15 8.73
C ILE A 125 11.02 2.11 7.77
N ARG A 126 12.26 2.31 7.28
CA ARG A 126 12.93 1.31 6.44
C ARG A 126 13.09 -0.02 7.16
N GLN A 127 13.46 0.01 8.45
CA GLN A 127 13.59 -1.20 9.25
C GLN A 127 12.25 -1.91 9.42
N TYR A 128 11.15 -1.17 9.65
CA TYR A 128 9.81 -1.76 9.68
C TYR A 128 9.45 -2.46 8.37
N CYS A 129 9.81 -1.88 7.21
CA CYS A 129 9.58 -2.53 5.91
C CYS A 129 10.40 -3.82 5.75
N ILE A 130 11.64 -3.86 6.31
CA ILE A 130 12.51 -5.05 6.26
C ILE A 130 11.96 -6.17 7.15
N ASP A 131 11.47 -5.82 8.34
CA ASP A 131 11.01 -6.77 9.36
C ASP A 131 9.57 -7.21 9.15
N ALA A 132 8.82 -6.55 8.26
CA ALA A 132 7.42 -6.87 8.02
C ALA A 132 7.24 -8.17 7.22
N ASP A 133 6.28 -8.98 7.66
CA ASP A 133 5.82 -10.15 6.92
C ASP A 133 4.98 -9.75 5.70
N MET A 134 4.21 -8.65 5.85
CA MET A 134 3.26 -8.16 4.85
C MET A 134 3.39 -6.66 4.63
N GLY A 135 3.46 -6.25 3.37
CA GLY A 135 3.34 -4.86 2.94
C GLY A 135 1.95 -4.58 2.38
N ILE A 136 1.36 -3.47 2.79
CA ILE A 136 0.02 -3.06 2.34
C ILE A 136 0.12 -1.70 1.65
N SER A 137 -0.30 -1.63 0.39
CA SER A 137 -0.31 -0.40 -0.38
C SER A 137 -1.67 -0.15 -1.06
N GLU A 138 -1.82 1.02 -1.65
CA GLU A 138 -2.94 1.35 -2.55
C GLU A 138 -2.41 1.57 -3.96
N ALA A 139 -3.05 0.98 -4.96
CA ALA A 139 -2.80 1.35 -6.34
C ALA A 139 -3.70 2.52 -6.74
N ASP A 140 -3.07 3.53 -7.31
CA ASP A 140 -3.76 4.71 -7.83
C ASP A 140 -4.47 4.41 -9.15
N VAL A 141 -3.90 3.48 -9.95
CA VAL A 141 -4.46 3.01 -11.22
C VAL A 141 -4.17 1.51 -11.36
N ALA A 142 -5.06 0.79 -12.03
CA ALA A 142 -4.86 -0.57 -12.48
C ALA A 142 -5.10 -0.65 -13.99
N ILE A 143 -4.24 -1.37 -14.73
CA ILE A 143 -4.26 -1.45 -16.20
C ILE A 143 -4.82 -2.80 -16.60
N ALA A 144 -5.97 -2.81 -17.27
CA ALA A 144 -6.68 -4.03 -17.64
C ALA A 144 -5.90 -4.88 -18.66
N GLU A 145 -5.29 -4.24 -19.66
CA GLU A 145 -4.54 -4.91 -20.73
C GLU A 145 -3.42 -5.83 -20.24
N THR A 146 -2.77 -5.46 -19.13
CA THR A 146 -1.55 -6.15 -18.65
C THR A 146 -1.65 -6.69 -17.23
N GLY A 147 -2.77 -6.43 -16.52
CA GLY A 147 -2.92 -6.76 -15.11
C GLY A 147 -1.94 -6.02 -14.20
N THR A 148 -1.50 -4.82 -14.62
CA THR A 148 -0.46 -4.04 -13.95
C THR A 148 -1.09 -3.04 -12.97
N LEU A 149 -0.52 -2.97 -11.77
CA LEU A 149 -0.83 -1.93 -10.79
C LEU A 149 0.11 -0.74 -10.96
N VAL A 150 -0.41 0.45 -10.78
CA VAL A 150 0.37 1.71 -10.79
C VAL A 150 0.24 2.37 -9.44
N ILE A 151 1.35 2.51 -8.76
CA ILE A 151 1.44 3.11 -7.42
C ILE A 151 2.24 4.40 -7.53
N VAL A 152 1.64 5.49 -7.05
CA VAL A 152 2.25 6.82 -7.05
C VAL A 152 2.83 7.13 -5.68
N GLY A 153 4.06 7.61 -5.66
CA GLY A 153 4.77 7.95 -4.43
C GLY A 153 5.47 9.30 -4.52
N TYR A 154 5.48 10.02 -3.40
CA TYR A 154 6.20 11.29 -3.28
C TYR A 154 7.48 11.14 -2.45
N GLU A 155 7.52 10.23 -1.50
CA GLU A 155 8.61 10.06 -0.54
C GLU A 155 9.45 8.78 -0.77
N GLY A 156 9.10 7.97 -1.78
CA GLY A 156 9.79 6.72 -2.11
C GLY A 156 9.51 5.55 -1.16
N VAL A 157 8.82 5.79 -0.05
CA VAL A 157 8.52 4.77 0.98
C VAL A 157 7.53 3.71 0.46
N THR A 158 6.54 4.10 -0.32
CA THR A 158 5.53 3.19 -0.87
C THR A 158 6.19 2.04 -1.65
N ARG A 159 7.30 2.32 -2.36
CA ARG A 159 8.08 1.30 -3.04
C ARG A 159 8.72 0.30 -2.07
N LEU A 160 9.20 0.75 -0.91
CA LEU A 160 9.77 -0.15 0.10
C LEU A 160 8.70 -1.09 0.68
N VAL A 161 7.50 -0.57 0.91
CA VAL A 161 6.34 -1.35 1.37
C VAL A 161 5.96 -2.44 0.35
N ALA A 162 6.05 -2.13 -0.94
CA ALA A 162 5.71 -3.07 -2.01
C ALA A 162 6.81 -4.12 -2.29
N VAL A 163 8.09 -3.84 -1.96
CA VAL A 163 9.22 -4.68 -2.41
C VAL A 163 9.85 -5.48 -1.27
N LEU A 164 9.97 -4.93 -0.06
CA LEU A 164 10.73 -5.56 1.01
C LEU A 164 10.00 -6.70 1.74
N PRO A 165 8.71 -6.60 2.08
CA PRO A 165 7.97 -7.69 2.71
C PRO A 165 7.81 -8.89 1.78
N ARG A 166 7.66 -10.08 2.38
CA ARG A 166 7.46 -11.33 1.64
C ARG A 166 6.13 -11.40 0.92
N ILE A 167 5.10 -10.78 1.49
CA ILE A 167 3.75 -10.70 0.93
C ILE A 167 3.46 -9.24 0.65
N HIS A 168 3.05 -8.92 -0.56
CA HIS A 168 2.52 -7.61 -0.89
C HIS A 168 1.01 -7.71 -1.14
N VAL A 169 0.26 -6.82 -0.51
CA VAL A 169 -1.18 -6.70 -0.71
C VAL A 169 -1.50 -5.30 -1.17
N THR A 170 -2.10 -5.19 -2.34
CA THR A 170 -2.49 -3.91 -2.91
C THR A 170 -4.01 -3.79 -2.88
N VAL A 171 -4.53 -2.74 -2.24
CA VAL A 171 -5.94 -2.36 -2.36
C VAL A 171 -6.10 -1.40 -3.52
N VAL A 172 -7.12 -1.61 -4.34
CA VAL A 172 -7.41 -0.74 -5.47
C VAL A 172 -8.91 -0.54 -5.64
N ASN A 173 -9.31 0.70 -5.94
CA ASN A 173 -10.70 0.98 -6.28
C ASN A 173 -10.99 0.52 -7.71
N SER A 174 -12.02 -0.29 -7.91
CA SER A 174 -12.44 -0.78 -9.23
C SER A 174 -12.70 0.33 -10.25
N GLN A 175 -13.04 1.55 -9.81
CA GLN A 175 -13.20 2.73 -10.68
C GLN A 175 -11.86 3.30 -11.19
N ASN A 176 -10.74 2.82 -10.67
CA ASN A 176 -9.41 3.22 -11.11
C ASN A 176 -8.79 2.24 -12.11
N VAL A 177 -9.56 1.26 -12.57
CA VAL A 177 -9.15 0.39 -13.67
C VAL A 177 -9.26 1.19 -14.98
N VAL A 178 -8.18 1.20 -15.75
CA VAL A 178 -8.08 1.80 -17.08
C VAL A 178 -7.80 0.73 -18.12
N SER A 179 -8.06 1.01 -19.40
CA SER A 179 -7.91 0.02 -20.46
C SER A 179 -6.45 -0.31 -20.76
N VAL A 180 -5.67 0.70 -21.10
CA VAL A 180 -4.30 0.58 -21.61
C VAL A 180 -3.31 1.49 -20.85
N MET A 181 -2.02 1.27 -21.09
CA MET A 181 -0.94 2.03 -20.43
C MET A 181 -1.04 3.53 -20.69
N GLU A 182 -1.45 3.94 -21.89
CA GLU A 182 -1.56 5.34 -22.31
C GLU A 182 -2.56 6.13 -21.44
N ASP A 183 -3.60 5.47 -20.96
CA ASP A 183 -4.63 6.08 -20.10
C ASP A 183 -4.09 6.47 -18.72
N VAL A 184 -3.01 5.87 -18.28
CA VAL A 184 -2.38 6.14 -16.98
C VAL A 184 -1.96 7.60 -16.87
N ILE A 185 -1.35 8.16 -17.89
CA ILE A 185 -0.86 9.56 -17.86
C ILE A 185 -2.03 10.56 -17.69
N ALA A 186 -3.13 10.33 -18.39
CA ALA A 186 -4.33 11.16 -18.25
C ALA A 186 -4.92 11.04 -16.82
N LYS A 187 -4.98 9.82 -16.29
CA LYS A 187 -5.46 9.57 -14.92
C LYS A 187 -4.55 10.20 -13.87
N LEU A 188 -3.22 10.12 -14.03
CA LEU A 188 -2.25 10.73 -13.12
C LEU A 188 -2.35 12.26 -13.11
N LYS A 189 -2.56 12.89 -14.25
CA LYS A 189 -2.78 14.35 -14.32
C LYS A 189 -4.00 14.76 -13.50
N LEU A 190 -5.12 14.06 -13.63
CA LEU A 190 -6.32 14.32 -12.82
C LEU A 190 -6.09 14.15 -11.31
N LEU A 191 -5.25 13.19 -10.92
CA LEU A 191 -4.90 12.98 -9.51
C LEU A 191 -4.01 14.11 -8.97
N THR A 192 -3.10 14.62 -9.78
CA THR A 192 -2.15 15.68 -9.38
C THR A 192 -2.73 17.09 -9.42
N GLU A 193 -3.73 17.36 -10.26
CA GLU A 193 -4.44 18.66 -10.28
C GLU A 193 -5.07 19.03 -8.94
N ASN A 194 -5.40 18.04 -8.12
CA ASN A 194 -5.95 18.21 -6.78
C ASN A 194 -4.88 18.35 -5.67
N MET A 195 -3.59 18.33 -6.01
CA MET A 195 -2.48 18.43 -5.06
C MET A 195 -1.78 19.79 -5.20
N ALA A 196 -2.03 20.68 -4.25
CA ALA A 196 -1.47 22.03 -4.24
C ALA A 196 0.07 22.02 -4.40
N GLY A 197 0.55 22.55 -5.52
CA GLY A 197 1.97 22.82 -5.78
C GLY A 197 2.80 21.68 -6.37
N GLN A 198 2.21 20.52 -6.67
CA GLN A 198 2.92 19.41 -7.33
C GLN A 198 2.26 19.06 -8.65
N THR A 199 3.03 19.11 -9.73
CA THR A 199 2.56 18.81 -11.09
C THR A 199 2.76 17.34 -11.47
N MET A 200 3.69 16.62 -10.81
CA MET A 200 3.97 15.21 -11.04
C MET A 200 4.46 14.52 -9.76
N PRO A 201 4.19 13.25 -9.57
CA PRO A 201 4.76 12.48 -8.46
C PRO A 201 6.26 12.27 -8.63
N SER A 202 6.98 12.10 -7.50
CA SER A 202 8.42 11.82 -7.53
C SER A 202 8.74 10.41 -8.02
N TYR A 203 7.82 9.48 -7.80
CA TYR A 203 7.96 8.06 -8.17
C TYR A 203 6.66 7.53 -8.73
N ILE A 204 6.77 6.78 -9.81
CA ILE A 204 5.70 5.95 -10.36
C ILE A 204 6.23 4.52 -10.43
N THR A 205 5.56 3.60 -9.76
CA THR A 205 5.93 2.19 -9.69
C THR A 205 4.88 1.38 -10.42
N TYR A 206 5.31 0.58 -11.39
CA TYR A 206 4.49 -0.40 -12.11
C TYR A 206 4.77 -1.78 -11.54
N ILE A 207 3.74 -2.52 -11.14
CA ILE A 207 3.84 -3.85 -10.58
C ILE A 207 2.95 -4.78 -11.39
N THR A 208 3.57 -5.78 -12.03
CA THR A 208 2.88 -6.78 -12.84
C THR A 208 3.14 -8.16 -12.24
N GLY A 209 2.20 -8.61 -11.41
CA GLY A 209 2.31 -9.90 -10.72
C GLY A 209 3.46 -9.99 -9.70
N ARG A 210 3.74 -11.22 -9.26
CA ARG A 210 4.79 -11.51 -8.28
C ARG A 210 6.19 -11.38 -8.87
N ASN A 211 7.16 -11.02 -8.02
CA ASN A 211 8.56 -10.96 -8.43
C ASN A 211 9.15 -12.36 -8.67
N THR A 212 9.72 -12.58 -9.87
CA THR A 212 10.38 -13.83 -10.25
C THR A 212 11.70 -13.56 -10.96
N THR A 213 12.61 -14.54 -10.93
CA THR A 213 13.83 -14.55 -11.76
C THR A 213 14.07 -15.92 -12.34
N ALA A 214 14.68 -15.95 -13.54
CA ALA A 214 15.18 -17.14 -14.20
C ALA A 214 16.72 -17.12 -14.36
N ASP A 215 17.42 -16.23 -13.66
CA ASP A 215 18.87 -16.05 -13.77
C ASP A 215 19.66 -17.23 -13.23
N ILE A 216 19.03 -18.10 -12.43
CA ILE A 216 19.64 -19.35 -11.97
C ILE A 216 19.21 -20.45 -12.93
N PRO A 217 20.15 -21.11 -13.63
CA PRO A 217 19.81 -22.15 -14.61
C PRO A 217 18.96 -23.27 -14.01
N GLY A 218 17.91 -23.66 -14.73
CA GLY A 218 17.03 -24.78 -14.38
C GLY A 218 15.88 -24.46 -13.43
N ALA A 219 15.72 -23.19 -12.99
CA ALA A 219 14.61 -22.82 -12.11
C ALA A 219 14.09 -21.40 -12.38
N VAL A 220 12.77 -21.23 -12.29
CA VAL A 220 12.14 -19.91 -12.14
C VAL A 220 11.82 -19.74 -10.66
N LEU A 221 12.52 -18.81 -10.01
CA LEU A 221 12.43 -18.60 -8.58
C LEU A 221 11.59 -17.36 -8.26
N ALA A 222 10.64 -17.49 -7.34
CA ALA A 222 9.95 -16.34 -6.76
C ALA A 222 10.84 -15.66 -5.71
N ARG A 223 10.59 -14.33 -5.50
CA ARG A 223 11.29 -13.53 -4.47
C ARG A 223 12.79 -13.33 -4.75
N ALA A 224 13.15 -13.03 -5.98
CA ALA A 224 14.56 -12.66 -6.25
C ALA A 224 14.93 -11.32 -5.58
N GLN A 225 14.10 -10.28 -5.79
CA GLN A 225 14.30 -8.93 -5.24
C GLN A 225 12.98 -8.23 -4.89
N GLY A 226 11.91 -8.98 -4.58
CA GLY A 226 10.58 -8.47 -4.28
C GLY A 226 9.72 -9.50 -3.55
N PRO A 227 8.42 -9.27 -3.41
CA PRO A 227 7.52 -10.17 -2.73
C PRO A 227 7.41 -11.53 -3.42
N ALA A 228 7.25 -12.59 -2.63
CA ALA A 228 6.96 -13.93 -3.13
C ALA A 228 5.49 -14.08 -3.55
N GLU A 229 4.61 -13.33 -2.88
CA GLU A 229 3.17 -13.35 -3.10
C GLU A 229 2.69 -11.92 -3.36
N GLU A 230 1.92 -11.73 -4.44
CA GLU A 230 1.21 -10.50 -4.77
C GLU A 230 -0.29 -10.75 -4.67
N HIS A 231 -0.97 -10.02 -3.80
CA HIS A 231 -2.42 -10.08 -3.61
C HIS A 231 -3.03 -8.74 -3.96
N ILE A 232 -4.12 -8.76 -4.70
CA ILE A 232 -4.84 -7.56 -5.13
C ILE A 232 -6.27 -7.63 -4.62
N ILE A 233 -6.68 -6.64 -3.84
CA ILE A 233 -8.05 -6.51 -3.35
C ILE A 233 -8.74 -5.39 -4.11
N LEU A 234 -9.63 -5.76 -5.01
CA LEU A 234 -10.51 -4.83 -5.70
C LEU A 234 -11.66 -4.44 -4.77
N VAL A 235 -11.80 -3.15 -4.49
CA VAL A 235 -12.87 -2.61 -3.65
C VAL A 235 -13.77 -1.72 -4.50
N ASN A 236 -15.06 -2.00 -4.49
CA ASN A 236 -16.03 -1.19 -5.21
C ASN A 236 -16.47 0.00 -4.35
N LYS A 237 -16.40 1.22 -4.88
CA LYS A 237 -16.82 2.44 -4.18
C LYS A 237 -18.33 2.47 -3.84
N ALA A 238 -19.13 1.67 -4.50
CA ALA A 238 -20.56 1.52 -4.20
C ALA A 238 -20.83 0.86 -2.83
N ALA A 239 -19.85 0.19 -2.21
CA ALA A 239 -19.98 -0.38 -0.86
C ALA A 239 -20.06 0.69 0.25
N LYS A 240 -19.98 2.00 -0.07
CA LYS A 240 -20.16 3.09 0.91
C LYS A 240 -21.60 3.38 1.33
N ARG A 241 -22.62 2.80 0.69
CA ARG A 241 -24.04 3.00 1.03
C ARG A 241 -24.62 1.84 1.85
N GLY A 242 -23.90 1.38 2.83
CA GLY A 242 -24.40 0.53 3.89
C GLY A 242 -24.64 1.37 5.13
N THR A 243 -25.82 1.94 5.19
CA THR A 243 -26.67 2.35 6.34
C THR A 243 -26.02 3.07 7.52
N ALA A 244 -26.63 4.22 7.73
CA ALA A 244 -26.70 4.99 8.97
C ALA A 244 -27.05 4.14 10.20
#